data_1727c409101f473e55625d9b1f4aea37
#
_entry.id   1727c409101f473e55625d9b1f4aea37
#
_cell.length_a   1.000
_cell.length_b   1.000
_cell.length_c   1.000
_cell.angle_alpha   90.00
_cell.angle_beta   90.00
_cell.angle_gamma   90.00
#
_symmetry.space_group_name_H-M   'P 1'
#
loop_
_entity.id
_entity.type
_entity.pdbx_description
1 polymer ?
#
loop_
_entity_poly.entity_id
_entity_poly.type
_entity_poly.pdbx_seq_one_letter_code
_entity_poly.pdbx_strand_id
1 'polypeptide(L)'
;MTIFSTYLRPVFSLFLGLSLLTGLIYPLLVTAIGKAAFNEAATGSLIVKEGKMLGSALIGQNFSEPGNFWGRLSATAPMPYNAAASSGSNLAASNPALINAAKTRIEALKAADPNNPAPIPLDLITASASGLDPEISPAAAQYQLTRVARARKLPPEQLQALIKANTQGRQW
;
A
#
# COMPACT_ATOMS: atom_id res chain seq x y z
N MET A 1 56.90 -10.90 13.99
CA MET A 1 55.69 -10.27 13.46
C MET A 1 54.56 -10.57 14.44
N THR A 2 53.92 -9.54 14.99
CA THR A 2 52.87 -9.75 16.01
C THR A 2 51.56 -10.09 15.33
N ILE A 3 50.72 -10.92 15.98
CA ILE A 3 49.38 -11.28 15.51
C ILE A 3 48.59 -10.02 15.09
N PHE A 4 48.79 -8.91 15.79
CA PHE A 4 48.17 -7.63 15.51
C PHE A 4 48.48 -7.11 14.09
N SER A 5 49.75 -7.07 13.70
CA SER A 5 50.12 -6.52 12.38
C SER A 5 49.75 -7.46 11.21
N THR A 6 49.76 -8.77 11.47
CA THR A 6 49.55 -9.78 10.42
C THR A 6 48.05 -10.01 10.13
N TYR A 7 47.20 -10.02 11.15
CA TYR A 7 45.79 -10.37 10.99
C TYR A 7 44.85 -9.22 11.36
N LEU A 8 45.03 -8.56 12.50
CA LEU A 8 44.07 -7.55 12.94
C LEU A 8 44.08 -6.29 12.08
N ARG A 9 45.26 -5.81 11.69
CA ARG A 9 45.38 -4.61 10.84
C ARG A 9 44.64 -4.76 9.51
N PRO A 10 44.83 -5.83 8.70
CA PRO A 10 44.08 -6.00 7.44
C PRO A 10 42.59 -6.22 7.69
N VAL A 11 42.17 -6.94 8.76
CA VAL A 11 40.79 -7.11 9.12
C VAL A 11 40.11 -5.77 9.41
N PHE A 12 40.71 -4.94 10.27
CA PHE A 12 40.13 -3.63 10.57
C PHE A 12 40.16 -2.68 9.36
N SER A 13 41.22 -2.69 8.55
CA SER A 13 41.29 -1.87 7.35
C SER A 13 40.23 -2.25 6.32
N LEU A 14 40.02 -3.55 6.09
CA LEU A 14 39.01 -4.07 5.19
C LEU A 14 37.58 -3.81 5.72
N PHE A 15 37.36 -4.08 7.01
CA PHE A 15 36.09 -3.79 7.66
C PHE A 15 35.71 -2.31 7.55
N LEU A 16 36.66 -1.42 7.91
CA LEU A 16 36.42 0.02 7.82
C LEU A 16 36.17 0.46 6.36
N GLY A 17 37.02 0.00 5.43
CA GLY A 17 36.87 0.32 4.02
C GLY A 17 35.53 -0.13 3.45
N LEU A 18 35.12 -1.36 3.72
CA LEU A 18 33.81 -1.87 3.28
C LEU A 18 32.65 -1.15 3.97
N SER A 19 32.77 -0.87 5.27
CA SER A 19 31.75 -0.11 6.00
C SER A 19 31.56 1.30 5.45
N LEU A 20 32.64 2.01 5.12
CA LEU A 20 32.56 3.32 4.47
C LEU A 20 31.97 3.23 3.06
N LEU A 21 32.39 2.23 2.29
CA LEU A 21 31.89 2.04 0.94
C LEU A 21 30.39 1.74 0.93
N THR A 22 29.94 0.75 1.72
CA THR A 22 28.56 0.29 1.72
C THR A 22 27.63 1.11 2.60
N GLY A 23 28.13 1.68 3.69
CA GLY A 23 27.34 2.45 4.66
C GLY A 23 27.27 3.95 4.38
N LEU A 24 28.20 4.49 3.60
CA LEU A 24 28.25 5.92 3.34
C LEU A 24 28.28 6.25 1.82
N ILE A 25 29.31 5.79 1.11
CA ILE A 25 29.51 6.18 -0.29
C ILE A 25 28.38 5.67 -1.18
N TYR A 26 28.06 4.38 -1.09
CA TYR A 26 27.00 3.76 -1.91
C TYR A 26 25.62 4.37 -1.64
N PRO A 27 25.13 4.48 -0.40
CA PRO A 27 23.83 5.11 -0.14
C PRO A 27 23.75 6.56 -0.58
N LEU A 28 24.80 7.36 -0.38
CA LEU A 28 24.80 8.75 -0.83
C LEU A 28 24.79 8.86 -2.36
N LEU A 29 25.56 8.03 -3.05
CA LEU A 29 25.59 7.99 -4.52
C LEU A 29 24.21 7.60 -5.09
N VAL A 30 23.62 6.52 -4.59
CA VAL A 30 22.29 6.06 -5.06
C VAL A 30 21.22 7.10 -4.74
N THR A 31 21.27 7.74 -3.58
CA THR A 31 20.34 8.82 -3.22
C THR A 31 20.48 10.03 -4.15
N ALA A 32 21.72 10.41 -4.48
CA ALA A 32 21.96 11.53 -5.40
C ALA A 32 21.42 11.22 -6.81
N ILE A 33 21.70 10.03 -7.33
CA ILE A 33 21.18 9.58 -8.63
C ILE A 33 19.65 9.51 -8.60
N GLY A 34 19.06 8.91 -7.55
CA GLY A 34 17.62 8.80 -7.38
C GLY A 34 16.93 10.16 -7.37
N LYS A 35 17.47 11.13 -6.62
CA LYS A 35 16.93 12.50 -6.59
C LYS A 35 17.10 13.24 -7.92
N ALA A 36 18.20 13.01 -8.64
CA ALA A 36 18.45 13.69 -9.90
C ALA A 36 17.60 13.13 -11.05
N ALA A 37 17.44 11.79 -11.12
CA ALA A 37 16.78 11.12 -12.23
C ALA A 37 15.29 10.80 -11.96
N PHE A 38 14.91 10.56 -10.67
CA PHE A 38 13.59 10.06 -10.26
C PHE A 38 13.08 10.80 -9.02
N ASN A 39 13.13 12.12 -9.04
CA ASN A 39 12.86 12.95 -7.85
C ASN A 39 11.51 12.65 -7.17
N GLU A 40 10.45 12.50 -7.95
CA GLU A 40 9.12 12.20 -7.43
C GLU A 40 9.09 10.86 -6.66
N ALA A 41 9.60 9.79 -7.28
CA ALA A 41 9.68 8.47 -6.65
C ALA A 41 10.64 8.47 -5.46
N ALA A 42 11.80 9.14 -5.58
CA ALA A 42 12.81 9.21 -4.53
C ALA A 42 12.37 10.03 -3.31
N THR A 43 11.35 10.88 -3.45
CA THR A 43 10.75 11.66 -2.35
C THR A 43 9.47 11.03 -1.80
N GLY A 44 9.08 9.84 -2.30
CA GLY A 44 7.96 9.06 -1.77
C GLY A 44 6.62 9.34 -2.46
N SER A 45 6.62 9.85 -3.70
CA SER A 45 5.41 10.09 -4.50
C SER A 45 4.34 10.88 -3.73
N LEU A 46 4.76 11.98 -3.13
CA LEU A 46 3.91 12.78 -2.24
C LEU A 46 2.80 13.51 -2.99
N ILE A 47 1.59 13.42 -2.46
CA ILE A 47 0.43 14.17 -2.94
C ILE A 47 0.35 15.48 -2.18
N VAL A 48 0.56 16.60 -2.89
CA VAL A 48 0.50 17.96 -2.32
C VAL A 48 -0.65 18.70 -2.96
N LYS A 49 -1.52 19.30 -2.15
CA LYS A 49 -2.61 20.18 -2.61
C LYS A 49 -2.60 21.46 -1.80
N GLU A 50 -2.60 22.60 -2.51
CA GLU A 50 -2.57 23.95 -1.90
C GLU A 50 -1.42 24.12 -0.88
N GLY A 51 -0.23 23.57 -1.20
CA GLY A 51 0.94 23.63 -0.33
C GLY A 51 0.91 22.70 0.89
N LYS A 52 -0.16 21.92 1.08
CA LYS A 52 -0.29 20.94 2.17
C LYS A 52 -0.03 19.53 1.66
N MET A 53 0.82 18.78 2.34
CA MET A 53 1.04 17.37 2.10
C MET A 53 -0.18 16.59 2.58
N LEU A 54 -0.85 15.88 1.68
CA LEU A 54 -2.02 15.06 1.97
C LEU A 54 -1.68 13.60 2.25
N GLY A 55 -0.61 13.10 1.64
CA GLY A 55 -0.18 11.71 1.77
C GLY A 55 0.76 11.30 0.65
N SER A 56 0.87 10.01 0.40
CA SER A 56 1.65 9.44 -0.70
C SER A 56 0.72 8.66 -1.64
N ALA A 57 1.00 8.70 -2.94
CA ALA A 57 0.29 7.88 -3.92
C ALA A 57 0.50 6.37 -3.71
N LEU A 58 1.54 6.00 -2.96
CA LEU A 58 1.89 4.61 -2.66
C LEU A 58 1.20 4.05 -1.40
N ILE A 59 0.45 4.88 -0.67
CA ILE A 59 -0.16 4.51 0.61
C ILE A 59 -1.64 4.76 0.56
N GLY A 60 -2.42 3.71 0.76
CA GLY A 60 -3.87 3.78 0.83
C GLY A 60 -4.38 4.52 2.06
N GLN A 61 -5.68 4.77 2.05
CA GLN A 61 -6.40 5.39 3.16
C GLN A 61 -7.61 4.54 3.56
N ASN A 62 -7.95 4.57 4.84
CA ASN A 62 -9.10 3.83 5.34
C ASN A 62 -10.38 4.64 5.11
N PHE A 63 -11.11 4.28 4.06
CA PHE A 63 -12.43 4.83 3.77
C PHE A 63 -13.52 3.87 4.23
N SER A 64 -14.50 4.38 4.98
CA SER A 64 -15.66 3.64 5.46
C SER A 64 -16.99 4.29 5.07
N GLU A 65 -16.98 5.52 4.57
CA GLU A 65 -18.19 6.23 4.15
C GLU A 65 -18.80 5.63 2.88
N PRO A 66 -20.13 5.56 2.77
CA PRO A 66 -20.82 4.97 1.60
C PRO A 66 -20.48 5.63 0.26
N GLY A 67 -20.14 6.92 0.27
CA GLY A 67 -19.78 7.68 -0.93
C GLY A 67 -18.35 7.48 -1.40
N ASN A 68 -17.55 6.66 -0.73
CA ASN A 68 -16.16 6.37 -1.10
C ASN A 68 -16.01 4.93 -1.57
N PHE A 69 -15.06 4.69 -2.46
CA PHE A 69 -14.58 3.33 -2.71
C PHE A 69 -13.81 2.86 -1.47
N TRP A 70 -14.17 1.71 -0.96
CA TRP A 70 -13.46 1.09 0.14
C TRP A 70 -12.27 0.31 -0.39
N GLY A 71 -11.12 0.51 0.23
CA GLY A 71 -9.89 -0.20 -0.08
C GLY A 71 -9.85 -1.61 0.48
N ARG A 72 -8.70 -2.25 0.33
CA ARG A 72 -8.39 -3.55 0.94
C ARG A 72 -8.34 -3.43 2.47
N LEU A 73 -8.50 -4.56 3.17
CA LEU A 73 -8.26 -4.58 4.61
C LEU A 73 -6.78 -4.32 4.89
N SER A 74 -6.53 -3.49 5.89
CA SER A 74 -5.20 -3.21 6.41
C SER A 74 -5.01 -3.91 7.75
N ALA A 75 -3.91 -4.65 7.91
CA ALA A 75 -3.55 -5.33 9.16
C ALA A 75 -2.52 -4.55 9.98
N THR A 76 -2.21 -3.30 9.61
CA THR A 76 -1.29 -2.46 10.37
C THR A 76 -1.88 -2.02 11.72
N ALA A 77 -1.02 -1.76 12.69
CA ALA A 77 -1.40 -1.29 14.01
C ALA A 77 -0.62 -0.01 14.37
N PRO A 78 -1.14 0.87 15.25
CA PRO A 78 -2.43 0.81 15.95
C PRO A 78 -3.64 1.25 15.09
N MET A 79 -3.40 1.70 13.87
CA MET A 79 -4.44 2.16 12.93
C MET A 79 -4.22 1.55 11.54
N PRO A 80 -5.28 1.40 10.72
CA PRO A 80 -5.16 0.98 9.33
C PRO A 80 -4.28 1.93 8.51
N TYR A 81 -3.56 1.38 7.54
CA TYR A 81 -2.66 2.12 6.64
C TYR A 81 -1.55 2.92 7.36
N ASN A 82 -1.07 2.38 8.48
CA ASN A 82 0.04 2.99 9.22
C ASN A 82 1.38 2.75 8.51
N ALA A 83 1.88 3.76 7.81
CA ALA A 83 3.12 3.68 7.04
C ALA A 83 4.37 3.42 7.91
N ALA A 84 4.33 3.80 9.19
CA ALA A 84 5.42 3.56 10.13
C ALA A 84 5.51 2.09 10.60
N ALA A 85 4.45 1.29 10.34
CA ALA A 85 4.36 -0.09 10.78
C ALA A 85 3.75 -1.00 9.71
N SER A 86 4.29 -0.92 8.47
CA SER A 86 3.86 -1.78 7.35
C SER A 86 3.92 -3.25 7.74
N SER A 87 2.79 -3.95 7.66
CA SER A 87 2.64 -5.35 8.04
C SER A 87 1.42 -5.98 7.41
N GLY A 88 1.53 -7.26 7.06
CA GLY A 88 0.38 -8.10 6.72
C GLY A 88 -0.20 -8.79 7.96
N SER A 89 -1.36 -9.43 7.80
CA SER A 89 -2.00 -10.20 8.89
C SER A 89 -1.20 -11.44 9.30
N ASN A 90 -0.41 -12.00 8.39
CA ASN A 90 0.40 -13.22 8.57
C ASN A 90 -0.39 -14.42 9.14
N LEU A 91 -1.71 -14.44 8.93
CA LEU A 91 -2.59 -15.49 9.41
C LEU A 91 -2.57 -16.68 8.45
N ALA A 92 -2.39 -17.89 9.00
CA ALA A 92 -2.53 -19.13 8.24
C ALA A 92 -3.97 -19.32 7.74
N ALA A 93 -4.15 -20.02 6.64
CA ALA A 93 -5.46 -20.29 6.06
C ALA A 93 -6.41 -21.06 7.03
N SER A 94 -5.86 -21.83 7.95
CA SER A 94 -6.59 -22.55 9.00
C SER A 94 -6.89 -21.71 10.24
N ASN A 95 -6.38 -20.48 10.32
CA ASN A 95 -6.57 -19.65 11.51
C ASN A 95 -8.00 -19.07 11.53
N PRO A 96 -8.79 -19.31 12.58
CA PRO A 96 -10.14 -18.79 12.69
C PRO A 96 -10.23 -17.25 12.63
N ALA A 97 -9.19 -16.54 13.06
CA ALA A 97 -9.15 -15.08 12.99
C ALA A 97 -9.22 -14.56 11.55
N LEU A 98 -8.60 -15.25 10.59
CA LEU A 98 -8.68 -14.91 9.17
C LEU A 98 -10.12 -15.01 8.66
N ILE A 99 -10.78 -16.13 8.99
CA ILE A 99 -12.17 -16.36 8.58
C ILE A 99 -13.11 -15.34 9.21
N ASN A 100 -12.92 -15.03 10.49
CA ASN A 100 -13.74 -14.05 11.20
C ASN A 100 -13.56 -12.65 10.63
N ALA A 101 -12.33 -12.22 10.34
CA ALA A 101 -12.06 -10.93 9.70
C ALA A 101 -12.75 -10.83 8.33
N ALA A 102 -12.68 -11.88 7.50
CA ALA A 102 -13.36 -11.92 6.23
C ALA A 102 -14.90 -11.86 6.38
N LYS A 103 -15.48 -12.61 7.32
CA LYS A 103 -16.93 -12.57 7.62
C LYS A 103 -17.39 -11.18 8.03
N THR A 104 -16.72 -10.55 8.98
CA THR A 104 -17.02 -9.18 9.42
C THR A 104 -16.97 -8.19 8.25
N ARG A 105 -15.99 -8.33 7.37
CA ARG A 105 -15.89 -7.46 6.18
C ARG A 105 -17.01 -7.72 5.18
N ILE A 106 -17.39 -8.97 4.95
CA ILE A 106 -18.53 -9.35 4.09
C ILE A 106 -19.83 -8.73 4.64
N GLU A 107 -20.06 -8.84 5.94
CA GLU A 107 -21.23 -8.25 6.60
C GLU A 107 -21.27 -6.73 6.44
N ALA A 108 -20.15 -6.05 6.63
CA ALA A 108 -20.04 -4.61 6.44
C ALA A 108 -20.34 -4.19 4.99
N LEU A 109 -19.80 -4.91 3.99
CA LEU A 109 -20.04 -4.64 2.56
C LEU A 109 -21.51 -4.86 2.18
N LYS A 110 -22.14 -5.93 2.68
CA LYS A 110 -23.56 -6.21 2.48
C LYS A 110 -24.46 -5.18 3.17
N ALA A 111 -24.11 -4.75 4.37
CA ALA A 111 -24.86 -3.72 5.07
C ALA A 111 -24.80 -2.37 4.36
N ALA A 112 -23.65 -2.04 3.73
CA ALA A 112 -23.49 -0.81 2.96
C ALA A 112 -24.23 -0.81 1.62
N ASP A 113 -24.49 -1.99 1.03
CA ASP A 113 -25.24 -2.16 -0.22
C ASP A 113 -26.08 -3.44 -0.22
N PRO A 114 -27.21 -3.47 0.54
CA PRO A 114 -27.99 -4.69 0.77
C PRO A 114 -28.61 -5.30 -0.49
N ASN A 115 -28.84 -4.50 -1.52
CA ASN A 115 -29.49 -4.91 -2.77
C ASN A 115 -28.49 -5.29 -3.86
N ASN A 116 -27.21 -5.40 -3.56
CA ASN A 116 -26.19 -5.77 -4.54
C ASN A 116 -26.12 -7.31 -4.68
N PRO A 117 -26.56 -7.91 -5.80
CA PRO A 117 -26.53 -9.36 -5.99
C PRO A 117 -25.17 -9.88 -6.44
N ALA A 118 -24.23 -9.01 -6.77
CA ALA A 118 -22.92 -9.40 -7.31
C ALA A 118 -22.08 -10.12 -6.25
N PRO A 119 -21.24 -11.10 -6.66
CA PRO A 119 -20.30 -11.72 -5.76
C PRO A 119 -19.25 -10.70 -5.29
N ILE A 120 -18.91 -10.75 -4.02
CA ILE A 120 -17.90 -9.86 -3.43
C ILE A 120 -16.51 -10.28 -3.91
N PRO A 121 -15.74 -9.38 -4.55
CA PRO A 121 -14.37 -9.66 -4.95
C PRO A 121 -13.45 -9.97 -3.76
N LEU A 122 -12.53 -10.92 -3.97
CA LEU A 122 -11.67 -11.44 -2.89
C LEU A 122 -10.78 -10.37 -2.26
N ASP A 123 -10.29 -9.43 -3.04
CA ASP A 123 -9.43 -8.33 -2.57
C ASP A 123 -10.16 -7.37 -1.60
N LEU A 124 -11.48 -7.29 -1.65
CA LEU A 124 -12.25 -6.51 -0.67
C LEU A 124 -12.39 -7.18 0.70
N ILE A 125 -12.17 -8.49 0.78
CA ILE A 125 -12.34 -9.27 2.02
C ILE A 125 -11.04 -9.83 2.58
N THR A 126 -9.91 -9.58 1.90
CA THR A 126 -8.58 -10.00 2.33
C THR A 126 -7.68 -8.80 2.61
N ALA A 127 -6.83 -8.92 3.62
CA ALA A 127 -5.83 -7.90 3.90
C ALA A 127 -4.72 -7.88 2.84
N SER A 128 -4.20 -6.70 2.55
CA SER A 128 -2.98 -6.58 1.75
C SER A 128 -1.76 -7.06 2.53
N ALA A 129 -0.72 -7.52 1.82
CA ALA A 129 0.49 -8.01 2.45
C ALA A 129 1.28 -6.91 3.18
N SER A 130 1.22 -5.69 2.67
CA SER A 130 1.86 -4.52 3.28
C SER A 130 0.98 -3.82 4.32
N GLY A 131 -0.35 -4.01 4.25
CA GLY A 131 -1.32 -3.20 4.97
C GLY A 131 -1.42 -1.75 4.48
N LEU A 132 -0.73 -1.39 3.38
CA LEU A 132 -0.65 -0.02 2.85
C LEU A 132 -1.16 0.11 1.41
N ASP A 133 -1.57 -0.99 0.77
CA ASP A 133 -1.95 -1.05 -0.65
C ASP A 133 -3.05 -0.01 -0.99
N PRO A 134 -2.76 1.01 -1.83
CA PRO A 134 -3.73 2.03 -2.19
C PRO A 134 -4.74 1.55 -3.24
N GLU A 135 -4.47 0.42 -3.89
CA GLU A 135 -5.19 -0.03 -5.06
C GLU A 135 -6.28 -1.07 -4.71
N ILE A 136 -7.29 -1.11 -5.56
CA ILE A 136 -8.32 -2.14 -5.58
C ILE A 136 -8.42 -2.71 -7.00
N SER A 137 -8.89 -3.94 -7.13
CA SER A 137 -9.11 -4.53 -8.46
C SER A 137 -10.23 -3.80 -9.21
N PRO A 138 -10.21 -3.83 -10.57
CA PRO A 138 -11.35 -3.34 -11.36
C PRO A 138 -12.67 -4.00 -10.96
N ALA A 139 -12.64 -5.29 -10.58
CA ALA A 139 -13.81 -6.00 -10.08
C ALA A 139 -14.33 -5.40 -8.76
N ALA A 140 -13.42 -5.06 -7.84
CA ALA A 140 -13.77 -4.41 -6.59
C ALA A 140 -14.34 -2.99 -6.79
N ALA A 141 -13.79 -2.24 -7.73
CA ALA A 141 -14.36 -0.94 -8.11
C ALA A 141 -15.76 -1.10 -8.71
N GLN A 142 -15.94 -2.05 -9.64
CA GLN A 142 -17.22 -2.33 -10.26
C GLN A 142 -18.28 -2.80 -9.26
N TYR A 143 -17.93 -3.68 -8.32
CA TYR A 143 -18.81 -4.13 -7.24
C TYR A 143 -19.38 -2.96 -6.43
N GLN A 144 -18.59 -1.93 -6.18
CA GLN A 144 -18.95 -0.78 -5.35
C GLN A 144 -19.60 0.37 -6.13
N LEU A 145 -19.59 0.32 -7.47
CA LEU A 145 -20.00 1.42 -8.36
C LEU A 145 -21.39 1.94 -8.03
N THR A 146 -22.38 1.07 -7.95
CA THR A 146 -23.79 1.44 -7.74
C THR A 146 -24.00 2.13 -6.40
N ARG A 147 -23.36 1.62 -5.34
CA ARG A 147 -23.42 2.22 -4.01
C ARG A 147 -22.82 3.64 -4.01
N VAL A 148 -21.63 3.78 -4.58
CA VAL A 148 -20.93 5.08 -4.63
C VAL A 148 -21.68 6.08 -5.50
N ALA A 149 -22.17 5.67 -6.67
CA ALA A 149 -22.97 6.52 -7.56
C ALA A 149 -24.22 7.04 -6.86
N ARG A 150 -24.96 6.17 -6.18
CA ARG A 150 -26.15 6.54 -5.39
C ARG A 150 -25.83 7.51 -4.26
N ALA A 151 -24.78 7.22 -3.48
CA ALA A 151 -24.40 8.05 -2.33
C ALA A 151 -23.92 9.44 -2.75
N ARG A 152 -23.24 9.55 -3.90
CA ARG A 152 -22.76 10.82 -4.45
C ARG A 152 -23.73 11.52 -5.39
N LYS A 153 -24.88 10.91 -5.67
CA LYS A 153 -25.88 11.40 -6.63
C LYS A 153 -25.29 11.64 -8.03
N LEU A 154 -24.40 10.74 -8.46
CA LEU A 154 -23.77 10.76 -9.79
C LEU A 154 -24.39 9.72 -10.70
N PRO A 155 -24.46 9.97 -12.03
CA PRO A 155 -24.82 8.96 -13.00
C PRO A 155 -23.83 7.79 -12.96
N PRO A 156 -24.27 6.52 -12.96
CA PRO A 156 -23.37 5.36 -12.97
C PRO A 156 -22.38 5.38 -14.14
N GLU A 157 -22.79 5.88 -15.30
CA GLU A 157 -21.98 5.97 -16.51
C GLU A 157 -20.76 6.90 -16.30
N GLN A 158 -20.95 8.01 -15.60
CA GLN A 158 -19.87 8.94 -15.27
C GLN A 158 -18.84 8.27 -14.34
N LEU A 159 -19.34 7.52 -13.35
CA LEU A 159 -18.46 6.82 -12.42
C LEU A 159 -17.73 5.66 -13.11
N GLN A 160 -18.40 4.96 -14.04
CA GLN A 160 -17.78 3.93 -14.88
C GLN A 160 -16.66 4.50 -15.75
N ALA A 161 -16.87 5.67 -16.34
CA ALA A 161 -15.83 6.36 -17.11
C ALA A 161 -14.61 6.71 -16.25
N LEU A 162 -14.83 7.18 -15.00
CA LEU A 162 -13.75 7.44 -14.06
C LEU A 162 -12.98 6.18 -13.66
N ILE A 163 -13.68 5.07 -13.39
CA ILE A 163 -13.03 3.78 -13.12
C ILE A 163 -12.13 3.39 -14.30
N LYS A 164 -12.66 3.45 -15.52
CA LYS A 164 -11.90 3.10 -16.74
C LYS A 164 -10.69 4.00 -16.93
N ALA A 165 -10.82 5.30 -16.72
CA ALA A 165 -9.73 6.27 -16.86
C ALA A 165 -8.59 6.06 -15.83
N ASN A 166 -8.93 5.54 -14.64
CA ASN A 166 -7.97 5.28 -13.56
C ASN A 166 -7.56 3.80 -13.44
N THR A 167 -7.95 2.95 -14.41
CA THR A 167 -7.55 1.54 -14.42
C THR A 167 -6.22 1.40 -15.14
N GLN A 168 -5.23 0.85 -14.45
CA GLN A 168 -3.95 0.48 -15.04
C GLN A 168 -3.96 -1.00 -15.43
N GLY A 169 -3.52 -1.29 -16.64
CA GLY A 169 -3.35 -2.67 -17.12
C GLY A 169 -2.08 -3.31 -16.58
N ARG A 170 -1.94 -4.62 -16.80
CA ARG A 170 -0.68 -5.32 -16.50
C ARG A 170 0.44 -4.74 -17.36
N GLN A 171 1.60 -4.52 -16.76
CA GLN A 171 2.77 -3.99 -17.45
C GLN A 171 3.54 -5.07 -18.24
N TRP A 172 3.32 -6.38 -17.92
CA TRP A 172 3.85 -7.59 -18.55
C TRP A 172 2.95 -8.79 -18.30
#